data_4b655559a4ffe5ae1f0dc94b424379c5
#
_entry.id   4b655559a4ffe5ae1f0dc94b424379c5
#
_cell.length_a   1.000
_cell.length_b   1.000
_cell.length_c   1.000
_cell.angle_alpha   90.00
_cell.angle_beta   90.00
_cell.angle_gamma   90.00
#
_symmetry.space_group_name_H-M   'P 1'
#
loop_
_entity.id
_entity.type
_entity.pdbx_description
1 polymer ?
#
loop_
_entity_poly.entity_id
_entity_poly.type
_entity_poly.pdbx_seq_one_letter_code
_entity_poly.pdbx_strand_id
1 'polypeptide(L)'
;MLQLQQLEQLIAFADQGTLSKAAEVLLISQPSLTRNMQSLEDDLGVQLFQRSKNKLILTETGKYTVQQARKLLKQRQTFLENVQRFSMQATTLFGGICAPGVEWEIRSRLAEQENNQEIRLVLQENEALIAGLKDEHYQFIVT
;
A
#
# COMPACT_ATOMS: atom_id res chain seq x y z
N MET A 1 6.37 2.89 21.44
CA MET A 1 5.22 2.34 20.70
C MET A 1 5.49 2.46 19.21
N LEU A 2 5.44 1.37 18.48
CA LEU A 2 5.73 1.28 17.05
C LEU A 2 4.93 2.28 16.22
N GLN A 3 5.61 3.07 15.40
CA GLN A 3 5.00 4.04 14.48
C GLN A 3 5.21 3.62 13.03
N LEU A 4 4.19 3.78 12.18
CA LEU A 4 4.30 3.45 10.75
C LEU A 4 5.42 4.23 10.04
N GLN A 5 5.66 5.47 10.47
CA GLN A 5 6.75 6.30 9.95
C GLN A 5 8.13 5.65 10.15
N GLN A 6 8.35 4.96 11.27
CA GLN A 6 9.60 4.24 11.51
C GLN A 6 9.79 3.08 10.50
N LEU A 7 8.71 2.43 10.10
CA LEU A 7 8.73 1.38 9.05
C LEU A 7 9.04 1.97 7.67
N GLU A 8 8.48 3.12 7.34
CA GLU A 8 8.82 3.85 6.09
C GLU A 8 10.30 4.23 6.06
N GLN A 9 10.83 4.68 7.19
CA GLN A 9 12.26 5.03 7.33
C GLN A 9 13.18 3.80 7.23
N LEU A 10 12.78 2.65 7.80
CA LEU A 10 13.51 1.39 7.67
C LEU A 10 13.56 0.93 6.21
N ILE A 11 12.46 1.04 5.49
CA ILE A 11 12.38 0.71 4.06
C ILE A 11 13.28 1.65 3.25
N ALA A 12 13.25 2.96 3.53
CA ALA A 12 14.12 3.92 2.86
C ALA A 12 15.60 3.60 3.08
N PHE A 13 15.99 3.21 4.30
CA PHE A 13 17.36 2.73 4.58
C PHE A 13 17.70 1.48 3.74
N ALA A 14 16.79 0.52 3.67
CA ALA A 14 17.02 -0.71 2.90
C ALA A 14 17.21 -0.42 1.40
N ASP A 15 16.48 0.55 0.86
CA ASP A 15 16.55 0.94 -0.55
C ASP A 15 17.80 1.79 -0.89
N GLN A 16 18.21 2.68 0.04
CA GLN A 16 19.33 3.59 -0.16
C GLN A 16 20.67 3.03 0.29
N GLY A 17 20.68 2.03 1.15
CA GLY A 17 21.87 1.35 1.65
C GLY A 17 22.68 2.13 2.70
N THR A 18 22.38 3.41 2.95
CA THR A 18 23.05 4.24 3.97
C THR A 18 22.07 5.17 4.67
N LEU A 19 22.33 5.47 5.97
CA LEU A 19 21.52 6.42 6.73
C LEU A 19 21.54 7.83 6.13
N SER A 20 22.67 8.27 5.58
CA SER A 20 22.81 9.59 4.98
C SER A 20 21.87 9.75 3.78
N LYS A 21 21.94 8.83 2.82
CA LYS A 21 21.09 8.86 1.63
C LYS A 21 19.59 8.67 1.97
N ALA A 22 19.27 7.79 2.90
CA ALA A 22 17.91 7.61 3.36
C ALA A 22 17.36 8.90 4.00
N ALA A 23 18.16 9.59 4.83
CA ALA A 23 17.78 10.84 5.45
C ALA A 23 17.54 11.95 4.41
N GLU A 24 18.38 12.03 3.36
CA GLU A 24 18.19 12.96 2.25
C GLU A 24 16.85 12.73 1.52
N VAL A 25 16.56 11.46 1.17
CA VAL A 25 15.30 11.10 0.49
C VAL A 25 14.08 11.41 1.36
N LEU A 26 14.19 11.18 2.66
CA LEU A 26 13.13 11.42 3.64
C LEU A 26 13.02 12.88 4.08
N LEU A 27 13.92 13.76 3.65
CA LEU A 27 14.00 15.17 4.03
C LEU A 27 14.09 15.38 5.56
N ILE A 28 14.84 14.51 6.25
CA ILE A 28 15.09 14.59 7.69
C ILE A 28 16.60 14.60 7.97
N SER A 29 16.99 14.96 9.19
CA SER A 29 18.38 14.87 9.59
C SER A 29 18.82 13.42 9.84
N GLN A 30 20.07 13.07 9.50
CA GLN A 30 20.61 11.74 9.78
C GLN A 30 20.57 11.38 11.28
N PRO A 31 20.88 12.27 12.24
CA PRO A 31 20.71 11.97 13.66
C PRO A 31 19.28 11.64 14.06
N SER A 32 18.27 12.28 13.44
CA SER A 32 16.86 11.96 13.68
C SER A 32 16.53 10.57 13.17
N LEU A 33 16.96 10.23 11.95
CA LEU A 33 16.77 8.90 11.39
C LEU A 33 17.43 7.82 12.26
N THR A 34 18.66 8.06 12.73
CA THR A 34 19.38 7.13 13.62
C THR A 34 18.59 6.87 14.90
N ARG A 35 18.09 7.92 15.56
CA ARG A 35 17.27 7.78 16.77
C ARG A 35 15.99 7.01 16.53
N ASN A 36 15.31 7.28 15.41
CA ASN A 36 14.09 6.59 15.05
C ASN A 36 14.33 5.10 14.78
N MET A 37 15.44 4.74 14.13
CA MET A 37 15.80 3.35 13.91
C MET A 37 16.15 2.63 15.23
N GLN A 38 16.79 3.31 16.15
CA GLN A 38 17.08 2.78 17.48
C GLN A 38 15.79 2.57 18.28
N SER A 39 14.87 3.55 18.27
CA SER A 39 13.54 3.40 18.88
C SER A 39 12.73 2.27 18.26
N LEU A 40 12.87 2.01 16.95
CA LEU A 40 12.21 0.88 16.28
C LEU A 40 12.76 -0.46 16.80
N GLU A 41 14.07 -0.59 16.96
CA GLU A 41 14.69 -1.79 17.56
C GLU A 41 14.20 -2.03 18.99
N ASP A 42 14.12 -0.96 19.80
CA ASP A 42 13.62 -1.01 21.17
C ASP A 42 12.14 -1.43 21.22
N ASP A 43 11.30 -0.85 20.36
CA ASP A 43 9.88 -1.18 20.30
C ASP A 43 9.62 -2.64 19.85
N LEU A 44 10.46 -3.18 18.99
CA LEU A 44 10.37 -4.56 18.51
C LEU A 44 11.10 -5.56 19.41
N GLY A 45 12.02 -5.09 20.26
CA GLY A 45 12.83 -5.93 21.13
C GLY A 45 13.85 -6.79 20.38
N VAL A 46 14.27 -6.39 19.17
CA VAL A 46 15.20 -7.12 18.31
C VAL A 46 16.21 -6.20 17.64
N GLN A 47 17.37 -6.74 17.28
CA GLN A 47 18.38 -6.02 16.53
C GLN A 47 18.07 -6.12 15.01
N LEU A 48 17.84 -4.98 14.36
CA LEU A 48 17.64 -4.88 12.94
C LEU A 48 18.93 -4.53 12.18
N PHE A 49 19.89 -3.91 12.89
CA PHE A 49 21.11 -3.40 12.31
C PHE A 49 22.35 -4.00 13.00
N GLN A 50 23.40 -4.15 12.22
CA GLN A 50 24.74 -4.50 12.72
C GLN A 50 25.82 -3.70 11.99
N ARG A 51 26.97 -3.49 12.64
CA ARG A 51 28.13 -2.85 12.02
C ARG A 51 29.01 -3.89 11.33
N SER A 52 29.34 -3.67 10.07
CA SER A 52 30.28 -4.48 9.31
C SER A 52 31.25 -3.56 8.58
N LYS A 53 32.55 -3.70 8.86
CA LYS A 53 33.63 -2.91 8.20
C LYS A 53 33.30 -1.41 8.12
N ASN A 54 32.95 -0.80 9.24
CA ASN A 54 32.53 0.61 9.36
C ASN A 54 31.21 1.00 8.61
N LYS A 55 30.43 0.04 8.14
CA LYS A 55 29.11 0.28 7.54
C LYS A 55 28.01 -0.29 8.42
N LEU A 56 26.89 0.42 8.48
CA LEU A 56 25.67 -0.10 9.06
C LEU A 56 24.96 -0.96 7.99
N ILE A 57 24.65 -2.20 8.34
CA ILE A 57 23.95 -3.14 7.46
C ILE A 57 22.78 -3.77 8.22
N LEU A 58 21.78 -4.25 7.48
CA LEU A 58 20.66 -4.99 8.06
C LEU A 58 21.13 -6.40 8.50
N THR A 59 20.66 -6.83 9.67
CA THR A 59 20.67 -8.24 10.08
C THR A 59 19.70 -9.07 9.25
N GLU A 60 19.70 -10.39 9.37
CA GLU A 60 18.66 -11.23 8.74
C GLU A 60 17.27 -10.87 9.29
N THR A 61 17.15 -10.60 10.60
CA THR A 61 15.91 -10.09 11.21
C THR A 61 15.53 -8.74 10.63
N GLY A 62 16.51 -7.84 10.40
CA GLY A 62 16.26 -6.55 9.75
C GLY A 62 15.70 -6.68 8.32
N LYS A 63 16.28 -7.57 7.51
CA LYS A 63 15.79 -7.85 6.15
C LYS A 63 14.37 -8.42 6.17
N TYR A 64 14.10 -9.36 7.07
CA TYR A 64 12.76 -9.89 7.26
C TYR A 64 11.77 -8.81 7.69
N THR A 65 12.16 -7.95 8.63
CA THR A 65 11.33 -6.83 9.10
C THR A 65 11.00 -5.87 7.96
N VAL A 66 11.95 -5.55 7.06
CA VAL A 66 11.69 -4.75 5.85
C VAL A 66 10.60 -5.39 4.98
N GLN A 67 10.66 -6.71 4.76
CA GLN A 67 9.64 -7.42 3.98
C GLN A 67 8.25 -7.32 4.63
N GLN A 68 8.16 -7.50 5.95
CA GLN A 68 6.90 -7.37 6.69
C GLN A 68 6.40 -5.91 6.70
N ALA A 69 7.30 -4.94 6.86
CA ALA A 69 6.97 -3.52 6.81
C ALA A 69 6.34 -3.13 5.46
N ARG A 70 6.90 -3.60 4.34
CA ARG A 70 6.31 -3.37 3.00
C ARG A 70 4.90 -3.92 2.87
N LYS A 71 4.65 -5.13 3.40
CA LYS A 71 3.31 -5.75 3.41
C LYS A 71 2.33 -4.92 4.25
N LEU A 72 2.75 -4.52 5.44
CA LEU A 72 1.92 -3.73 6.35
C LEU A 72 1.56 -2.36 5.76
N LEU A 73 2.51 -1.65 5.16
CA LEU A 73 2.24 -0.37 4.52
C LEU A 73 1.31 -0.51 3.30
N LYS A 74 1.44 -1.60 2.54
CA LYS A 74 0.50 -1.92 1.46
C LYS A 74 -0.92 -2.16 2.01
N GLN A 75 -1.05 -2.93 3.08
CA GLN A 75 -2.33 -3.17 3.74
C GLN A 75 -2.95 -1.88 4.29
N ARG A 76 -2.13 -1.00 4.89
CA ARG A 76 -2.58 0.35 5.32
C ARG A 76 -3.16 1.13 4.14
N GLN A 77 -2.49 1.13 3.01
CA GLN A 77 -2.98 1.83 1.81
C GLN A 77 -4.30 1.25 1.33
N THR A 78 -4.41 -0.07 1.24
CA THR A 78 -5.66 -0.77 0.88
C THR A 78 -6.80 -0.43 1.86
N PHE A 79 -6.50 -0.39 3.16
CA PHE A 79 -7.49 0.00 4.17
C PHE A 79 -8.04 1.42 3.93
N LEU A 80 -7.16 2.39 3.69
CA LEU A 80 -7.57 3.77 3.42
C LEU A 80 -8.45 3.87 2.16
N GLU A 81 -8.04 3.19 1.10
CA GLU A 81 -8.80 3.13 -0.17
C GLU A 81 -10.18 2.49 0.02
N ASN A 82 -10.26 1.41 0.78
CA ASN A 82 -11.52 0.72 1.05
C ASN A 82 -12.48 1.59 1.87
N VAL A 83 -11.99 2.27 2.90
CA VAL A 83 -12.81 3.19 3.71
C VAL A 83 -13.34 4.35 2.86
N GLN A 84 -12.48 4.97 2.05
CA GLN A 84 -12.88 6.05 1.15
C GLN A 84 -13.92 5.56 0.12
N ARG A 85 -13.69 4.39 -0.47
CA ARG A 85 -14.60 3.78 -1.43
C ARG A 85 -15.97 3.48 -0.79
N PHE A 86 -15.97 2.89 0.40
CA PHE A 86 -17.21 2.62 1.13
C PHE A 86 -18.03 3.90 1.37
N SER A 87 -17.37 5.00 1.72
CA SER A 87 -18.05 6.28 1.91
C SER A 87 -18.67 6.84 0.61
N MET A 88 -18.11 6.45 -0.55
CA MET A 88 -18.61 6.84 -1.88
C MET A 88 -19.65 5.85 -2.44
N GLN A 89 -19.79 4.65 -1.89
CA GLN A 89 -20.71 3.60 -2.40
C GLN A 89 -22.18 4.00 -2.37
N ALA A 90 -22.57 4.96 -1.55
CA ALA A 90 -23.94 5.49 -1.53
C ALA A 90 -24.32 6.19 -2.86
N THR A 91 -23.32 6.64 -3.64
CA THR A 91 -23.52 7.43 -4.86
C THR A 91 -22.82 6.86 -6.10
N THR A 92 -21.88 5.93 -5.94
CA THR A 92 -21.04 5.42 -7.03
C THR A 92 -20.93 3.90 -7.00
N LEU A 93 -21.24 3.24 -8.12
CA LEU A 93 -21.00 1.81 -8.35
C LEU A 93 -19.61 1.61 -8.96
N PHE A 94 -18.78 0.78 -8.33
CA PHE A 94 -17.47 0.42 -8.85
C PHE A 94 -17.48 -1.00 -9.42
N GLY A 95 -17.20 -1.12 -10.71
CA GLY A 95 -17.15 -2.39 -11.43
C GLY A 95 -15.84 -2.61 -12.16
N GLY A 96 -15.46 -3.86 -12.32
CA GLY A 96 -14.35 -4.27 -13.16
C GLY A 96 -14.84 -4.98 -14.42
N ILE A 97 -14.24 -4.70 -15.58
CA ILE A 97 -14.57 -5.30 -16.87
C ILE A 97 -13.32 -5.83 -17.57
N CYS A 98 -13.45 -6.95 -18.29
CA CYS A 98 -12.35 -7.52 -19.07
C CYS A 98 -12.31 -7.06 -20.54
N ALA A 99 -13.36 -6.43 -21.04
CA ALA A 99 -13.45 -5.98 -22.42
C ALA A 99 -14.12 -4.62 -22.56
N PRO A 100 -13.60 -3.72 -23.42
CA PRO A 100 -14.15 -2.35 -23.58
C PRO A 100 -15.60 -2.33 -24.07
N GLY A 101 -16.01 -3.29 -24.88
CA GLY A 101 -17.37 -3.35 -25.43
C GLY A 101 -18.47 -3.56 -24.39
N VAL A 102 -18.12 -4.16 -23.25
CA VAL A 102 -19.05 -4.43 -22.15
C VAL A 102 -19.43 -3.14 -21.40
N GLU A 103 -18.58 -2.14 -21.41
CA GLU A 103 -18.84 -0.86 -20.73
C GLU A 103 -20.13 -0.20 -21.25
N TRP A 104 -20.30 -0.15 -22.57
CA TRP A 104 -21.48 0.48 -23.18
C TRP A 104 -22.77 -0.25 -22.81
N GLU A 105 -22.77 -1.58 -22.84
CA GLU A 105 -23.92 -2.42 -22.47
C GLU A 105 -24.32 -2.20 -21.01
N ILE A 106 -23.36 -2.18 -20.08
CA ILE A 106 -23.60 -1.94 -18.66
C ILE A 106 -24.18 -0.55 -18.44
N ARG A 107 -23.59 0.49 -19.06
CA ARG A 107 -24.07 1.87 -18.93
C ARG A 107 -25.48 2.04 -19.50
N SER A 108 -25.77 1.40 -20.64
CA SER A 108 -27.12 1.43 -21.25
C SER A 108 -28.18 0.82 -20.34
N ARG A 109 -27.91 -0.38 -19.81
CA ARG A 109 -28.88 -1.08 -18.95
C ARG A 109 -29.09 -0.40 -17.60
N LEU A 110 -28.06 0.20 -17.03
CA LEU A 110 -28.18 0.89 -15.75
C LEU A 110 -28.80 2.28 -15.89
N ALA A 111 -28.65 2.93 -17.04
CA ALA A 111 -29.35 4.18 -17.33
C ALA A 111 -30.88 4.02 -17.42
N GLU A 112 -31.39 2.81 -17.76
CA GLU A 112 -32.80 2.49 -17.81
C GLU A 112 -33.45 2.33 -16.42
N GLN A 113 -32.63 2.21 -15.34
CA GLN A 113 -33.14 1.92 -13.99
C GLN A 113 -33.39 3.14 -13.10
N GLU A 114 -33.46 4.36 -13.62
CA GLU A 114 -33.66 5.61 -12.86
C GLU A 114 -32.73 5.77 -11.62
N ASN A 115 -31.65 5.02 -11.58
CA ASN A 115 -30.75 5.02 -10.45
C ASN A 115 -29.68 6.10 -10.68
N ASN A 116 -29.76 7.18 -9.94
CA ASN A 116 -28.89 8.36 -10.07
C ASN A 116 -27.47 8.09 -9.54
N GLN A 117 -27.00 6.82 -9.59
CA GLN A 117 -25.66 6.41 -9.15
C GLN A 117 -24.64 6.59 -10.27
N GLU A 118 -23.53 7.23 -9.94
CA GLU A 118 -22.37 7.27 -10.83
C GLU A 118 -21.77 5.85 -10.97
N ILE A 119 -21.44 5.46 -12.20
CA ILE A 119 -20.83 4.14 -12.46
C ILE A 119 -19.40 4.37 -12.91
N ARG A 120 -18.45 3.78 -12.18
CA ARG A 120 -17.03 3.75 -12.53
C ARG A 120 -16.62 2.33 -12.87
N LEU A 121 -16.18 2.14 -14.11
CA LEU A 121 -15.72 0.87 -14.63
C LEU A 121 -14.21 0.93 -14.88
N VAL A 122 -13.50 -0.13 -14.48
CA VAL A 122 -12.06 -0.28 -14.68
C VAL A 122 -11.80 -1.48 -15.56
N LEU A 123 -11.05 -1.27 -16.65
CA LEU A 123 -10.65 -2.33 -17.57
C LEU A 123 -9.38 -3.00 -17.06
N GLN A 124 -9.45 -4.31 -16.82
CA GLN A 124 -8.31 -5.12 -16.38
C GLN A 124 -8.44 -6.56 -16.88
N GLU A 125 -7.35 -7.33 -16.76
CA GLU A 125 -7.34 -8.77 -17.04
C GLU A 125 -8.11 -9.55 -15.95
N ASN A 126 -8.65 -10.72 -16.32
CA ASN A 126 -9.51 -11.52 -15.46
C ASN A 126 -8.92 -11.84 -14.09
N GLU A 127 -7.62 -12.17 -14.02
CA GLU A 127 -6.97 -12.48 -12.74
C GLU A 127 -6.94 -11.28 -11.80
N ALA A 128 -6.66 -10.09 -12.34
CA ALA A 128 -6.66 -8.85 -11.57
C ALA A 128 -8.07 -8.45 -11.12
N LEU A 129 -9.09 -8.71 -11.96
CA LEU A 129 -10.49 -8.47 -11.62
C LEU A 129 -10.97 -9.37 -10.47
N ILE A 130 -10.64 -10.67 -10.53
CA ILE A 130 -10.99 -11.63 -9.47
C ILE A 130 -10.29 -11.28 -8.15
N ALA A 131 -9.01 -10.90 -8.21
CA ALA A 131 -8.29 -10.43 -7.03
C ALA A 131 -8.92 -9.16 -6.45
N GLY A 132 -9.23 -8.17 -7.31
CA GLY A 132 -9.86 -6.92 -6.91
C GLY A 132 -11.27 -7.10 -6.34
N LEU A 133 -12.04 -8.10 -6.79
CA LEU A 133 -13.33 -8.43 -6.20
C LEU A 133 -13.18 -9.04 -4.80
N LYS A 134 -12.22 -9.94 -4.59
CA LYS A 134 -11.90 -10.53 -3.27
C LYS A 134 -11.39 -9.49 -2.27
N ASP A 135 -10.63 -8.52 -2.76
CA ASP A 135 -10.09 -7.42 -1.95
C ASP A 135 -11.10 -6.25 -1.80
N GLU A 136 -12.37 -6.45 -2.19
CA GLU A 136 -13.45 -5.46 -2.13
C GLU A 136 -13.18 -4.19 -2.97
N HIS A 137 -12.29 -4.29 -3.99
CA HIS A 137 -12.00 -3.18 -4.90
C HIS A 137 -13.15 -2.93 -5.88
N TYR A 138 -13.94 -3.94 -6.18
CA TYR A 138 -15.11 -3.87 -7.04
C TYR A 138 -16.32 -4.45 -6.34
N GLN A 139 -17.50 -3.88 -6.59
CA GLN A 139 -18.78 -4.42 -6.15
C GLN A 139 -19.27 -5.53 -7.09
N PHE A 140 -18.84 -5.48 -8.36
CA PHE A 140 -19.08 -6.50 -9.37
C PHE A 140 -17.95 -6.53 -10.38
N ILE A 141 -17.80 -7.65 -11.07
CA ILE A 141 -16.91 -7.80 -12.23
C ILE A 141 -17.67 -8.45 -13.38
N VAL A 142 -17.27 -8.14 -14.62
CA VAL A 142 -17.75 -8.82 -15.84
C VAL A 142 -16.54 -9.37 -16.56
N THR A 143 -16.45 -10.70 -16.62
CA THR A 143 -15.34 -11.47 -17.19
C THR A 143 -15.79 -12.25 -18.42
#